data_6406407d5b06c906537f1f9c1495b6ce
#
_entry.id   6406407d5b06c906537f1f9c1495b6ce
#
_cell.length_a   1.000
_cell.length_b   1.000
_cell.length_c   1.000
_cell.angle_alpha   90.00
_cell.angle_beta   90.00
_cell.angle_gamma   90.00
#
_symmetry.space_group_name_H-M   'P 1'
#
loop_
_entity.id
_entity.type
_entity.pdbx_description
1 polymer ?
#
loop_
_entity_poly.entity_id
_entity_poly.type
_entity_poly.pdbx_seq_one_letter_code
_entity_poly.pdbx_strand_id
1 'polypeptide(L)'
;INCNKEGSKVPTIYKANLSYTHYFSDRFKMGVAGYMTLARHNYLYIDKNMVDEPYFRLENEGGRGVYVPANTIDAKGNTNWLEGRKTKEIGRVLELNTIGKVNQFAFVIDGSWRYFKDGFLSFSYTWNSVKDNNTYNGDVANTSTLVKMVKDDPRDMSQLSYGNGQFRHKLVY
;
A
#
# COMPACT_ATOMS: atom_id res chain seq x y z
N ILE A 1 15.52 -19.14 -2.16
CA ILE A 1 14.73 -19.94 -3.11
C ILE A 1 13.54 -19.10 -3.53
N ASN A 2 13.29 -19.02 -4.83
CA ASN A 2 12.12 -18.35 -5.39
C ASN A 2 11.25 -19.37 -6.12
N CYS A 3 9.94 -19.30 -5.91
CA CYS A 3 8.97 -20.13 -6.60
C CYS A 3 7.74 -19.31 -6.97
N ASN A 4 7.00 -19.77 -7.97
CA ASN A 4 5.72 -19.15 -8.35
C ASN A 4 4.58 -20.00 -7.80
N LYS A 5 3.55 -19.35 -7.31
CA LYS A 5 2.32 -20.03 -6.93
C LYS A 5 1.61 -20.54 -8.18
N GLU A 6 1.17 -21.80 -8.13
CA GLU A 6 0.32 -22.37 -9.17
C GLU A 6 -0.98 -21.58 -9.32
N GLY A 7 -1.45 -21.41 -10.56
CA GLY A 7 -2.66 -20.64 -10.84
C GLY A 7 -2.47 -19.11 -10.76
N SER A 8 -1.23 -18.62 -10.83
CA SER A 8 -0.95 -17.17 -10.89
C SER A 8 -1.66 -16.49 -12.06
N LYS A 9 -2.23 -15.31 -11.79
CA LYS A 9 -2.97 -14.50 -12.76
C LYS A 9 -2.17 -13.28 -13.17
N VAL A 10 -2.46 -12.77 -14.36
CA VAL A 10 -1.86 -11.51 -14.84
C VAL A 10 -2.45 -10.32 -14.07
N PRO A 11 -1.64 -9.35 -13.64
CA PRO A 11 -2.13 -8.12 -13.04
C PRO A 11 -3.12 -7.39 -13.96
N THR A 12 -4.24 -6.97 -13.38
CA THR A 12 -5.30 -6.28 -14.11
C THR A 12 -5.61 -4.96 -13.39
N ILE A 13 -5.68 -3.87 -14.16
CA ILE A 13 -5.98 -2.54 -13.62
C ILE A 13 -7.21 -1.98 -14.32
N TYR A 14 -8.23 -1.66 -13.53
CA TYR A 14 -9.42 -0.95 -13.97
C TYR A 14 -9.28 0.51 -13.58
N LYS A 15 -9.45 1.41 -14.55
CA LYS A 15 -9.43 2.86 -14.32
C LYS A 15 -10.70 3.49 -14.87
N ALA A 16 -11.28 4.39 -14.12
CA ALA A 16 -12.38 5.24 -14.57
C ALA A 16 -12.15 6.66 -14.07
N ASN A 17 -12.55 7.63 -14.87
CA ASN A 17 -12.60 9.02 -14.49
C ASN A 17 -13.86 9.67 -15.05
N LEU A 18 -14.35 10.64 -14.31
CA LEU A 18 -15.43 11.50 -14.73
C LEU A 18 -15.10 12.93 -14.31
N SER A 19 -15.23 13.89 -15.21
CA SER A 19 -15.00 15.29 -14.91
C SER A 19 -16.09 16.16 -15.50
N TYR A 20 -16.37 17.27 -14.82
CA TYR A 20 -17.27 18.30 -15.27
C TYR A 20 -16.67 19.67 -14.98
N THR A 21 -16.71 20.57 -15.95
CA THR A 21 -16.26 21.96 -15.79
C THR A 21 -17.39 22.90 -16.15
N HIS A 22 -17.65 23.87 -15.29
CA HIS A 22 -18.63 24.90 -15.51
C HIS A 22 -17.99 26.28 -15.62
N TYR A 23 -18.37 27.02 -16.64
CA TYR A 23 -17.96 28.41 -16.87
C TYR A 23 -19.07 29.32 -16.37
N PHE A 24 -18.87 29.95 -15.22
CA PHE A 24 -19.81 30.93 -14.66
C PHE A 24 -19.76 32.28 -15.41
N SER A 25 -18.58 32.57 -15.96
CA SER A 25 -18.35 33.74 -16.82
C SER A 25 -17.04 33.51 -17.61
N ASP A 26 -16.72 34.43 -18.53
CA ASP A 26 -15.44 34.43 -19.25
C ASP A 26 -14.22 34.56 -18.32
N ARG A 27 -14.44 34.95 -17.07
CA ARG A 27 -13.38 35.17 -16.08
C ARG A 27 -13.34 34.16 -14.96
N PHE A 28 -14.41 33.35 -14.78
CA PHE A 28 -14.51 32.43 -13.66
C PHE A 28 -15.04 31.06 -14.10
N LYS A 29 -14.27 30.02 -13.81
CA LYS A 29 -14.68 28.64 -14.01
C LYS A 29 -14.35 27.78 -12.81
N MET A 30 -15.13 26.72 -12.61
CA MET A 30 -14.85 25.66 -11.64
C MET A 30 -15.00 24.28 -12.29
N GLY A 31 -14.21 23.35 -11.84
CA GLY A 31 -14.23 21.96 -12.25
C GLY A 31 -14.36 21.02 -11.05
N VAL A 32 -14.95 19.88 -11.31
CA VAL A 32 -14.95 18.73 -10.39
C VAL A 32 -14.55 17.49 -11.17
N ALA A 33 -13.74 16.63 -10.57
CA ALA A 33 -13.34 15.37 -11.18
C ALA A 33 -13.28 14.26 -10.14
N GLY A 34 -13.76 13.08 -10.53
CA GLY A 34 -13.66 11.83 -9.77
C GLY A 34 -12.78 10.85 -10.50
N TYR A 35 -11.92 10.16 -9.77
CA TYR A 35 -11.00 9.14 -10.29
C TYR A 35 -11.14 7.87 -9.48
N MET A 36 -11.13 6.74 -10.17
CA MET A 36 -11.10 5.41 -9.56
C MET A 36 -10.01 4.58 -10.23
N THR A 37 -9.19 3.92 -9.42
CA THR A 37 -8.24 2.90 -9.87
C THR A 37 -8.40 1.66 -9.00
N LEU A 38 -8.68 0.53 -9.61
CA LEU A 38 -8.75 -0.76 -8.95
C LEU A 38 -7.71 -1.69 -9.59
N ALA A 39 -6.65 -2.02 -8.87
CA ALA A 39 -5.70 -3.02 -9.28
C ALA A 39 -6.01 -4.35 -8.61
N ARG A 40 -5.90 -5.42 -9.37
CA ARG A 40 -6.14 -6.80 -8.96
C ARG A 40 -5.02 -7.68 -9.47
N HIS A 41 -4.74 -8.74 -8.74
CA HIS A 41 -3.71 -9.71 -9.10
C HIS A 41 -2.30 -9.12 -9.19
N ASN A 42 -2.02 -8.04 -8.46
CA ASN A 42 -0.66 -7.52 -8.38
C ASN A 42 0.27 -8.56 -7.77
N TYR A 43 1.50 -8.56 -8.23
CA TYR A 43 2.53 -9.44 -7.70
C TYR A 43 2.92 -9.04 -6.29
N LEU A 44 3.06 -10.03 -5.43
CA LEU A 44 3.67 -9.87 -4.11
C LEU A 44 4.35 -11.17 -3.69
N TYR A 45 5.31 -11.05 -2.78
CA TYR A 45 6.06 -12.17 -2.27
C TYR A 45 5.65 -12.51 -0.84
N ILE A 46 5.57 -13.81 -0.57
CA ILE A 46 5.32 -14.38 0.75
C ILE A 46 6.48 -15.30 1.10
N ASP A 47 6.98 -15.20 2.34
CA ASP A 47 8.00 -16.10 2.83
C ASP A 47 7.37 -17.37 3.40
N LYS A 48 7.53 -18.48 2.69
CA LYS A 48 6.97 -19.79 3.07
C LYS A 48 7.80 -20.51 4.13
N ASN A 49 9.03 -20.08 4.36
CA ASN A 49 9.89 -20.68 5.38
C ASN A 49 9.79 -19.98 6.76
N MET A 50 8.90 -19.02 6.91
CA MET A 50 8.60 -18.44 8.21
C MET A 50 7.75 -19.41 9.04
N VAL A 51 7.97 -19.48 10.36
CA VAL A 51 7.13 -20.27 11.28
C VAL A 51 5.65 -19.89 11.16
N ASP A 52 4.75 -20.84 11.38
CA ASP A 52 3.33 -20.62 11.09
C ASP A 52 2.66 -19.71 12.12
N GLU A 53 3.02 -19.84 13.39
CA GLU A 53 2.41 -19.12 14.49
C GLU A 53 3.42 -18.18 15.17
N PRO A 54 2.99 -17.03 15.66
CA PRO A 54 3.84 -16.17 16.47
C PRO A 54 4.17 -16.84 17.82
N TYR A 55 5.39 -16.69 18.29
CA TYR A 55 5.79 -17.15 19.62
C TYR A 55 5.11 -16.38 20.75
N PHE A 56 4.87 -15.09 20.54
CA PHE A 56 4.13 -14.22 21.46
C PHE A 56 3.59 -13.00 20.71
N ARG A 57 2.76 -12.21 21.39
CA ARG A 57 2.14 -11.00 20.85
C ARG A 57 2.46 -9.79 21.70
N LEU A 58 2.61 -8.64 21.07
CA LEU A 58 2.85 -7.35 21.70
C LEU A 58 1.50 -6.66 21.96
N GLU A 59 1.00 -6.69 23.19
CA GLU A 59 -0.29 -6.11 23.56
C GLU A 59 -0.33 -4.59 23.33
N ASN A 60 0.76 -3.90 23.65
CA ASN A 60 0.92 -2.46 23.45
C ASN A 60 1.01 -2.03 21.97
N GLU A 61 1.14 -2.97 21.06
CA GLU A 61 1.17 -2.75 19.61
C GLU A 61 -0.05 -3.37 18.88
N GLY A 62 -1.17 -3.45 19.57
CA GLY A 62 -2.42 -3.97 19.01
C GLY A 62 -2.39 -5.47 18.70
N GLY A 63 -1.62 -6.25 19.46
CA GLY A 63 -1.53 -7.69 19.32
C GLY A 63 -0.62 -8.15 18.17
N ARG A 64 0.34 -7.30 17.73
CA ARG A 64 1.28 -7.69 16.68
C ARG A 64 2.06 -8.94 17.05
N GLY A 65 2.05 -9.94 16.18
CA GLY A 65 2.76 -11.21 16.37
C GLY A 65 4.28 -11.06 16.24
N VAL A 66 5.01 -11.74 17.12
CA VAL A 66 6.48 -11.86 17.08
C VAL A 66 6.85 -13.30 16.76
N TYR A 67 7.56 -13.49 15.67
CA TYR A 67 7.85 -14.78 15.05
C TYR A 67 9.24 -15.32 15.38
N VAL A 68 9.83 -14.85 16.48
CA VAL A 68 11.05 -15.39 17.08
C VAL A 68 10.84 -15.59 18.58
N PRO A 69 11.49 -16.58 19.22
CA PRO A 69 11.41 -16.78 20.66
C PRO A 69 11.94 -15.56 21.43
N ALA A 70 11.29 -15.17 22.53
CA ALA A 70 11.67 -14.00 23.32
C ALA A 70 13.11 -14.05 23.86
N ASN A 71 13.61 -15.23 24.20
CA ASN A 71 14.98 -15.46 24.67
C ASN A 71 16.06 -15.28 23.60
N THR A 72 15.67 -15.14 22.33
CA THR A 72 16.58 -14.89 21.21
C THR A 72 16.66 -13.41 20.83
N ILE A 73 15.91 -12.56 21.54
CA ILE A 73 15.90 -11.11 21.35
C ILE A 73 16.91 -10.51 22.31
N ASP A 74 17.85 -9.73 21.79
CA ASP A 74 18.85 -9.06 22.64
C ASP A 74 18.26 -7.86 23.39
N ALA A 75 19.03 -7.29 24.32
CA ALA A 75 18.63 -6.14 25.13
C ALA A 75 18.36 -4.86 24.31
N LYS A 76 18.78 -4.82 23.03
CA LYS A 76 18.53 -3.71 22.11
C LYS A 76 17.31 -3.96 21.20
N GLY A 77 16.65 -5.12 21.35
CA GLY A 77 15.52 -5.52 20.52
C GLY A 77 15.91 -6.15 19.18
N ASN A 78 17.19 -6.47 18.96
CA ASN A 78 17.58 -7.16 17.73
C ASN A 78 17.19 -8.62 17.80
N THR A 79 16.76 -9.16 16.69
CA THR A 79 16.32 -10.55 16.54
C THR A 79 17.27 -11.35 15.66
N ASN A 80 17.42 -12.62 15.96
CA ASN A 80 18.04 -13.57 15.03
C ASN A 80 16.95 -14.07 14.07
N TRP A 81 17.01 -13.67 12.82
CA TRP A 81 16.02 -14.05 11.79
C TRP A 81 15.94 -15.55 11.51
N LEU A 82 17.00 -16.32 11.84
CA LEU A 82 17.00 -17.79 11.71
C LEU A 82 16.00 -18.44 12.67
N GLU A 83 15.77 -17.86 13.83
CA GLU A 83 14.86 -18.39 14.83
C GLU A 83 13.37 -18.29 14.42
N GLY A 84 13.07 -17.47 13.43
CA GLY A 84 11.74 -17.37 12.82
C GLY A 84 11.52 -18.30 11.63
N ARG A 85 12.39 -19.31 11.40
CA ARG A 85 12.33 -20.22 10.27
C ARG A 85 11.82 -21.60 10.64
N LYS A 86 11.02 -22.20 9.74
CA LYS A 86 10.64 -23.62 9.84
C LYS A 86 11.87 -24.52 9.68
N THR A 87 12.70 -24.19 8.70
CA THR A 87 13.95 -24.88 8.40
C THR A 87 15.08 -23.88 8.48
N LYS A 88 15.96 -24.04 9.49
CA LYS A 88 17.07 -23.11 9.76
C LYS A 88 18.24 -23.25 8.77
N GLU A 89 18.34 -24.39 8.11
CA GLU A 89 19.39 -24.72 7.14
C GLU A 89 19.25 -23.95 5.83
N ILE A 90 18.04 -23.47 5.52
CA ILE A 90 17.74 -22.68 4.33
C ILE A 90 17.24 -21.29 4.73
N GLY A 91 17.53 -20.31 3.89
CA GLY A 91 17.05 -18.96 4.08
C GLY A 91 15.56 -18.79 3.74
N ARG A 92 15.19 -17.64 3.22
CA ARG A 92 13.82 -17.38 2.79
C ARG A 92 13.42 -18.24 1.59
N VAL A 93 12.20 -18.74 1.63
CA VAL A 93 11.52 -19.37 0.49
C VAL A 93 10.44 -18.42 0.02
N LEU A 94 10.77 -17.63 -1.00
CA LEU A 94 9.92 -16.58 -1.52
C LEU A 94 8.96 -17.13 -2.57
N GLU A 95 7.70 -17.18 -2.25
CA GLU A 95 6.63 -17.53 -3.17
C GLU A 95 6.04 -16.28 -3.81
N LEU A 96 6.11 -16.18 -5.13
CA LEU A 96 5.42 -15.14 -5.90
C LEU A 96 3.93 -15.46 -5.97
N ASN A 97 3.12 -14.56 -5.47
CA ASN A 97 1.67 -14.61 -5.51
C ASN A 97 1.08 -13.49 -6.35
N THR A 98 -0.16 -13.68 -6.81
CA THR A 98 -0.93 -12.67 -7.54
C THR A 98 -2.19 -12.26 -6.79
N ILE A 99 -2.07 -12.08 -5.47
CA ILE A 99 -3.17 -11.69 -4.58
C ILE A 99 -3.12 -10.22 -4.17
N GLY A 100 -2.18 -9.45 -4.72
CA GLY A 100 -2.07 -8.01 -4.50
C GLY A 100 -3.30 -7.26 -5.00
N LYS A 101 -3.76 -6.28 -4.20
CA LYS A 101 -4.92 -5.43 -4.49
C LYS A 101 -4.58 -3.99 -4.18
N VAL A 102 -5.06 -3.06 -5.01
CA VAL A 102 -5.06 -1.63 -4.76
C VAL A 102 -6.45 -1.09 -5.04
N ASN A 103 -6.97 -0.29 -4.12
CA ASN A 103 -8.18 0.51 -4.29
C ASN A 103 -7.80 1.97 -4.10
N GLN A 104 -7.89 2.76 -5.16
CA GLN A 104 -7.65 4.19 -5.11
C GLN A 104 -8.89 4.95 -5.58
N PHE A 105 -9.27 5.95 -4.81
CA PHE A 105 -10.32 6.90 -5.15
C PHE A 105 -9.80 8.31 -4.90
N ALA A 106 -10.00 9.20 -5.86
CA ALA A 106 -9.68 10.59 -5.68
C ALA A 106 -10.83 11.48 -6.17
N PHE A 107 -11.01 12.60 -5.49
CA PHE A 107 -11.94 13.64 -5.87
C PHE A 107 -11.19 14.96 -5.89
N VAL A 108 -11.36 15.70 -6.98
CA VAL A 108 -10.68 16.98 -7.21
C VAL A 108 -11.74 18.05 -7.43
N ILE A 109 -11.57 19.20 -6.77
CA ILE A 109 -12.27 20.42 -7.07
C ILE A 109 -11.22 21.44 -7.47
N ASP A 110 -11.36 22.04 -8.62
CA ASP A 110 -10.46 23.10 -9.08
C ASP A 110 -11.25 24.32 -9.54
N GLY A 111 -10.58 25.46 -9.57
CA GLY A 111 -11.14 26.69 -10.07
C GLY A 111 -10.09 27.67 -10.53
N SER A 112 -10.50 28.58 -11.40
CA SER A 112 -9.66 29.68 -11.82
C SER A 112 -10.48 30.94 -12.01
N TRP A 113 -9.89 32.05 -11.59
CA TRP A 113 -10.51 33.38 -11.65
C TRP A 113 -9.53 34.41 -12.18
N ARG A 114 -9.95 35.10 -13.23
CA ARG A 114 -9.26 36.31 -13.74
C ARG A 114 -9.89 37.54 -13.09
N TYR A 115 -9.15 38.15 -12.19
CA TYR A 115 -9.55 39.38 -11.54
C TYR A 115 -8.69 40.52 -12.12
N PHE A 116 -9.20 41.58 -12.59
CA PHE A 116 -8.51 42.62 -13.35
C PHE A 116 -7.90 42.15 -14.69
N LYS A 117 -7.19 43.07 -15.40
CA LYS A 117 -6.65 42.81 -16.72
C LYS A 117 -5.54 41.73 -16.69
N ASP A 118 -4.70 41.75 -15.65
CA ASP A 118 -3.52 40.94 -15.55
C ASP A 118 -3.47 40.02 -14.32
N GLY A 119 -4.54 40.03 -13.51
CA GLY A 119 -4.62 39.20 -12.31
C GLY A 119 -5.23 37.84 -12.58
N PHE A 120 -4.58 36.78 -12.10
CA PHE A 120 -5.06 35.41 -12.22
C PHE A 120 -4.86 34.66 -10.90
N LEU A 121 -5.91 33.98 -10.47
CA LEU A 121 -5.87 33.09 -9.33
C LEU A 121 -6.34 31.70 -9.76
N SER A 122 -5.60 30.66 -9.37
CA SER A 122 -6.04 29.28 -9.51
C SER A 122 -5.97 28.60 -8.16
N PHE A 123 -6.88 27.65 -7.93
CA PHE A 123 -6.86 26.79 -6.76
C PHE A 123 -7.30 25.39 -7.13
N SER A 124 -6.78 24.41 -6.40
CA SER A 124 -7.20 23.02 -6.53
C SER A 124 -7.17 22.36 -5.16
N TYR A 125 -8.23 21.65 -4.85
CA TYR A 125 -8.31 20.79 -3.69
C TYR A 125 -8.48 19.34 -4.14
N THR A 126 -7.64 18.45 -3.62
CA THR A 126 -7.71 17.01 -3.88
C THR A 126 -7.93 16.27 -2.57
N TRP A 127 -8.97 15.46 -2.54
CA TRP A 127 -9.12 14.38 -1.58
C TRP A 127 -8.72 13.07 -2.24
N ASN A 128 -7.89 12.26 -1.57
CA ASN A 128 -7.41 11.00 -2.10
C ASN A 128 -7.40 9.92 -1.03
N SER A 129 -7.83 8.72 -1.38
CA SER A 129 -7.78 7.53 -0.54
C SER A 129 -7.16 6.39 -1.33
N VAL A 130 -6.04 5.89 -0.84
CA VAL A 130 -5.35 4.72 -1.40
C VAL A 130 -5.30 3.66 -0.33
N LYS A 131 -5.86 2.49 -0.62
CA LYS A 131 -5.77 1.31 0.26
C LYS A 131 -5.24 0.13 -0.54
N ASP A 132 -4.25 -0.55 0.00
CA ASP A 132 -3.66 -1.71 -0.64
C ASP A 132 -3.15 -2.75 0.37
N ASN A 133 -2.83 -3.92 -0.11
CA ASN A 133 -2.13 -4.96 0.63
C ASN A 133 -0.70 -5.20 0.11
N ASN A 134 -0.20 -4.31 -0.74
CA ASN A 134 1.05 -4.46 -1.47
C ASN A 134 2.00 -3.27 -1.27
N THR A 135 1.68 -2.36 -0.37
CA THR A 135 2.54 -1.23 -0.02
C THR A 135 3.88 -1.72 0.50
N TYR A 136 4.93 -0.98 0.21
CA TYR A 136 6.33 -1.31 0.50
C TYR A 136 6.84 -2.58 -0.21
N ASN A 137 6.21 -2.94 -1.30
CA ASN A 137 6.78 -3.93 -2.18
C ASN A 137 8.07 -3.34 -2.76
N GLY A 138 9.21 -3.86 -2.31
CA GLY A 138 10.51 -3.47 -2.86
C GLY A 138 10.66 -3.99 -4.29
N ASP A 139 11.61 -3.39 -5.02
CA ASP A 139 11.90 -3.75 -6.41
C ASP A 139 12.41 -5.18 -6.55
N VAL A 140 12.88 -5.78 -5.46
CA VAL A 140 13.37 -7.16 -5.42
C VAL A 140 12.63 -8.00 -4.41
N ALA A 141 12.42 -9.27 -4.73
CA ALA A 141 11.69 -10.24 -3.93
C ALA A 141 12.12 -10.28 -2.45
N ASN A 142 13.42 -10.17 -2.20
CA ASN A 142 13.96 -10.24 -0.84
C ASN A 142 13.54 -9.07 0.04
N THR A 143 13.52 -7.86 -0.51
CA THR A 143 13.13 -6.66 0.24
C THR A 143 11.63 -6.53 0.42
N SER A 144 10.84 -7.06 -0.51
CA SER A 144 9.38 -6.99 -0.45
C SER A 144 8.76 -7.77 0.72
N THR A 145 9.49 -8.70 1.33
CA THR A 145 9.05 -9.44 2.53
C THR A 145 9.51 -8.84 3.84
N LEU A 146 10.35 -7.81 3.82
CA LEU A 146 10.90 -7.17 5.03
C LEU A 146 9.93 -6.19 5.67
N VAL A 147 9.12 -5.53 4.84
CA VAL A 147 8.20 -4.49 5.31
C VAL A 147 6.80 -4.82 4.82
N LYS A 148 5.98 -5.33 5.71
CA LYS A 148 4.57 -5.63 5.44
C LYS A 148 3.70 -4.80 6.37
N MET A 149 2.65 -4.19 5.82
CA MET A 149 1.68 -3.42 6.60
C MET A 149 0.61 -4.32 7.22
N VAL A 150 0.99 -5.47 7.72
CA VAL A 150 0.09 -6.42 8.40
C VAL A 150 0.39 -6.43 9.89
N LYS A 151 -0.66 -6.44 10.69
CA LYS A 151 -0.53 -6.42 12.15
C LYS A 151 -0.17 -7.79 12.72
N ASP A 152 -0.63 -8.84 12.11
CA ASP A 152 -0.57 -10.19 12.65
C ASP A 152 0.34 -11.10 11.82
N ASP A 153 -0.20 -11.78 10.82
CA ASP A 153 0.59 -12.67 9.98
C ASP A 153 1.06 -11.92 8.71
N PRO A 154 2.38 -11.78 8.47
CA PRO A 154 2.91 -11.15 7.26
C PRO A 154 2.60 -11.95 5.98
N ARG A 155 2.02 -13.13 6.08
CA ARG A 155 1.52 -13.92 4.95
C ARG A 155 0.03 -13.69 4.68
N ASP A 156 -0.71 -13.15 5.66
CA ASP A 156 -2.12 -12.78 5.48
C ASP A 156 -2.22 -11.44 4.74
N MET A 157 -2.59 -11.53 3.47
CA MET A 157 -2.80 -10.40 2.57
C MET A 157 -4.30 -10.08 2.38
N SER A 158 -5.16 -10.54 3.25
CA SER A 158 -6.61 -10.28 3.18
C SER A 158 -6.96 -8.82 3.51
N GLN A 159 -6.21 -8.19 4.39
CA GLN A 159 -6.46 -6.85 4.87
C GLN A 159 -5.85 -5.78 3.96
N LEU A 160 -6.60 -4.69 3.77
CA LEU A 160 -6.12 -3.51 3.08
C LEU A 160 -5.75 -2.44 4.10
N SER A 161 -4.55 -1.89 3.98
CA SER A 161 -4.06 -0.77 4.76
C SER A 161 -3.91 0.48 3.88
N TYR A 162 -3.68 1.63 4.50
CA TYR A 162 -3.35 2.84 3.74
C TYR A 162 -2.03 2.66 3.00
N GLY A 163 -2.06 2.96 1.71
CA GLY A 163 -0.92 2.87 0.82
C GLY A 163 0.19 3.87 1.19
N ASN A 164 1.44 3.49 0.91
CA ASN A 164 2.56 4.39 1.03
C ASN A 164 2.39 5.57 0.05
N GLY A 165 2.66 6.77 0.51
CA GLY A 165 2.47 7.98 -0.29
C GLY A 165 1.02 8.47 -0.40
N GLN A 166 0.10 7.96 0.42
CA GLN A 166 -1.23 8.53 0.51
C GLN A 166 -1.18 9.94 1.11
N PHE A 167 -1.59 10.91 0.33
CA PHE A 167 -1.91 12.27 0.79
C PHE A 167 -3.43 12.44 0.77
N ARG A 168 -4.05 12.38 1.95
CA ARG A 168 -5.51 12.41 2.04
C ARG A 168 -6.10 13.72 1.57
N HIS A 169 -5.42 14.82 1.85
CA HIS A 169 -5.82 16.17 1.50
C HIS A 169 -4.66 16.94 0.90
N LYS A 170 -4.86 17.57 -0.24
CA LYS A 170 -3.89 18.44 -0.89
C LYS A 170 -4.59 19.70 -1.38
N LEU A 171 -4.09 20.86 -0.96
CA LEU A 171 -4.51 22.16 -1.45
C LEU A 171 -3.36 22.80 -2.23
N VAL A 172 -3.68 23.34 -3.39
CA VAL A 172 -2.73 24.09 -4.24
C VAL A 172 -3.42 25.40 -4.62
N TYR A 173 -2.68 26.51 -4.54
CA TYR A 173 -3.14 27.86 -4.88
C TYR A 173 -1.99 28.67 -5.49
#